data_e8d27024e6b74c709c3cd8e7d8f8649f
#
_entry.id   e8d27024e6b74c709c3cd8e7d8f8649f
#
_cell.length_a   1.000
_cell.length_b   1.000
_cell.length_c   1.000
_cell.angle_alpha   90.00
_cell.angle_beta   90.00
_cell.angle_gamma   90.00
#
_symmetry.space_group_name_H-M   'P 1'
#
loop_
_entity.id
_entity.type
_entity.pdbx_description
1 polymer ?
#
loop_
_entity_poly.entity_id
_entity_poly.type
_entity_poly.pdbx_seq_one_letter_code
_entity_poly.pdbx_strand_id
1 'polypeptide(L)'
;MAGHSLGEITALACSGAIEFSDAIRLVRARGEIMQQVGEKSAGGMVAIKGLSLTEIQKICVEYSVNGNVACISNYNSNDQIVISGSQEVLAQIKEDLNNNKSVKFTKLKVSAPFHSPLMQSAVEKFTQELKKYNYHDMKYPVISDLTSQPYKNCDEIKGLSQHLVNPVMWKKTVDFLNKKEVKYIIEIGPNYVLRNLVKNCMSNIKAYSYDHLEDIPKISNLIENFTGKEVLQNEHEQKLITIMQECIKQAIEINHKSQVRLEPYDGEANTVVTLCLASAISTPNKNFDQIAYKTGVVESYKRIRKLQALLEREKRKPNDQEITEALQLLYQIFKTKKLSYKEQEMRFKMIIEQLNKKKGYVL
;
A
#
# COMPACT_ATOMS: atom_id res chain seq x y z
N MET A 1 -5.86 -16.80 0.95
CA MET A 1 -5.85 -15.43 0.47
C MET A 1 -7.27 -14.93 0.25
N ALA A 2 -7.51 -13.62 0.28
CA ALA A 2 -8.79 -13.00 -0.08
C ALA A 2 -8.52 -11.65 -0.71
N GLY A 3 -9.43 -11.16 -1.52
CA GLY A 3 -9.33 -9.82 -2.10
C GLY A 3 -10.71 -9.23 -2.33
N HIS A 4 -10.86 -7.93 -2.26
CA HIS A 4 -12.11 -7.23 -2.45
C HIS A 4 -12.23 -6.80 -3.91
N SER A 5 -13.21 -7.33 -4.63
CA SER A 5 -13.47 -7.04 -6.05
C SER A 5 -12.23 -7.27 -6.94
N LEU A 6 -11.53 -6.22 -7.37
CA LEU A 6 -10.28 -6.34 -8.12
C LEU A 6 -9.21 -7.14 -7.36
N GLY A 7 -9.18 -7.00 -6.05
CA GLY A 7 -8.24 -7.71 -5.18
C GLY A 7 -8.35 -9.23 -5.24
N GLU A 8 -9.50 -9.79 -5.64
CA GLU A 8 -9.63 -11.23 -5.84
C GLU A 8 -8.79 -11.72 -7.02
N ILE A 9 -8.72 -10.98 -8.13
CA ILE A 9 -7.83 -11.30 -9.25
C ILE A 9 -6.36 -11.22 -8.79
N THR A 10 -6.03 -10.24 -7.96
CA THR A 10 -4.70 -10.15 -7.33
C THR A 10 -4.40 -11.39 -6.48
N ALA A 11 -5.35 -11.81 -5.65
CA ALA A 11 -5.20 -13.01 -4.82
C ALA A 11 -5.04 -14.29 -5.65
N LEU A 12 -5.79 -14.43 -6.74
CA LEU A 12 -5.64 -15.52 -7.71
C LEU A 12 -4.27 -15.54 -8.37
N ALA A 13 -3.76 -14.38 -8.80
CA ALA A 13 -2.40 -14.27 -9.35
C ALA A 13 -1.33 -14.63 -8.31
N CYS A 14 -1.44 -14.13 -7.08
CA CYS A 14 -0.50 -14.43 -5.99
C CYS A 14 -0.56 -15.91 -5.55
N SER A 15 -1.69 -16.60 -5.75
CA SER A 15 -1.83 -18.03 -5.48
C SER A 15 -1.28 -18.91 -6.60
N GLY A 16 -0.89 -18.32 -7.74
CA GLY A 16 -0.42 -19.03 -8.94
C GLY A 16 -1.53 -19.55 -9.82
N ALA A 17 -2.78 -19.13 -9.60
CA ALA A 17 -3.93 -19.55 -10.40
C ALA A 17 -3.96 -18.90 -11.80
N ILE A 18 -3.35 -17.75 -11.96
CA ILE A 18 -3.18 -17.05 -13.24
C ILE A 18 -1.77 -16.44 -13.30
N GLU A 19 -1.13 -16.48 -14.45
CA GLU A 19 0.16 -15.85 -14.66
C GLU A 19 0.09 -14.33 -14.45
N PHE A 20 1.13 -13.74 -13.84
CA PHE A 20 1.13 -12.32 -13.49
C PHE A 20 0.86 -11.40 -14.67
N SER A 21 1.47 -11.69 -15.83
CA SER A 21 1.26 -10.92 -17.07
C SER A 21 -0.19 -10.99 -17.57
N ASP A 22 -0.82 -12.15 -17.42
CA ASP A 22 -2.21 -12.38 -17.82
C ASP A 22 -3.19 -11.72 -16.81
N ALA A 23 -2.88 -11.77 -15.53
CA ALA A 23 -3.64 -11.05 -14.52
C ALA A 23 -3.67 -9.54 -14.78
N ILE A 24 -2.55 -8.93 -15.18
CA ILE A 24 -2.49 -7.50 -15.56
C ILE A 24 -3.37 -7.21 -16.76
N ARG A 25 -3.30 -8.06 -17.82
CA ARG A 25 -4.17 -7.91 -19.00
C ARG A 25 -5.63 -8.05 -18.66
N LEU A 26 -5.96 -9.05 -17.85
CA LEU A 26 -7.33 -9.31 -17.38
C LEU A 26 -7.91 -8.14 -16.56
N VAL A 27 -7.13 -7.59 -15.60
CA VAL A 27 -7.54 -6.44 -14.80
C VAL A 27 -7.76 -5.20 -15.67
N ARG A 28 -6.89 -4.97 -16.65
CA ARG A 28 -7.04 -3.88 -17.62
C ARG A 28 -8.32 -4.05 -18.45
N ALA A 29 -8.51 -5.22 -19.04
CA ALA A 29 -9.70 -5.51 -19.85
C ALA A 29 -10.99 -5.38 -19.01
N ARG A 30 -10.97 -5.89 -17.77
CA ARG A 30 -12.08 -5.70 -16.82
C ARG A 30 -12.40 -4.23 -16.61
N GLY A 31 -11.40 -3.40 -16.36
CA GLY A 31 -11.55 -1.97 -16.15
C GLY A 31 -12.16 -1.27 -17.38
N GLU A 32 -11.64 -1.56 -18.56
CA GLU A 32 -12.12 -1.00 -19.85
C GLU A 32 -13.58 -1.41 -20.14
N ILE A 33 -13.93 -2.69 -19.94
CA ILE A 33 -15.30 -3.21 -20.10
C ILE A 33 -16.26 -2.54 -19.12
N MET A 34 -15.87 -2.46 -17.85
CA MET A 34 -16.70 -1.84 -16.80
C MET A 34 -16.89 -0.35 -17.04
N GLN A 35 -15.87 0.37 -17.50
CA GLN A 35 -15.97 1.78 -17.84
C GLN A 35 -16.93 2.01 -19.01
N GLN A 36 -16.78 1.28 -20.11
CA GLN A 36 -17.65 1.40 -21.29
C GLN A 36 -19.12 1.17 -20.99
N VAL A 37 -19.43 0.24 -20.08
CA VAL A 37 -20.81 -0.01 -19.64
C VAL A 37 -21.26 1.08 -18.68
N GLY A 38 -20.39 1.50 -17.78
CA GLY A 38 -20.68 2.54 -16.80
C GLY A 38 -21.02 3.88 -17.40
N GLU A 39 -20.31 4.28 -18.46
CA GLU A 39 -20.57 5.53 -19.20
C GLU A 39 -21.99 5.59 -19.79
N LYS A 40 -22.57 4.42 -20.08
CA LYS A 40 -23.95 4.30 -20.64
C LYS A 40 -25.02 4.18 -19.56
N SER A 41 -24.67 3.79 -18.35
CA SER A 41 -25.62 3.41 -17.31
C SER A 41 -26.05 4.58 -16.39
N ALA A 42 -25.44 5.77 -16.51
CA ALA A 42 -25.72 6.96 -15.70
C ALA A 42 -25.93 6.66 -14.20
N GLY A 43 -25.10 5.78 -13.63
CA GLY A 43 -25.22 5.30 -12.25
C GLY A 43 -24.01 5.65 -11.40
N GLY A 44 -24.06 5.22 -10.15
CA GLY A 44 -22.98 5.44 -9.19
C GLY A 44 -23.05 4.51 -7.97
N MET A 45 -22.19 4.80 -7.00
CA MET A 45 -22.11 4.04 -5.75
C MET A 45 -22.03 4.96 -4.55
N VAL A 46 -22.64 4.54 -3.45
CA VAL A 46 -22.67 5.28 -2.20
C VAL A 46 -22.43 4.34 -1.02
N ALA A 47 -21.49 4.71 -0.16
CA ALA A 47 -21.30 4.05 1.12
C ALA A 47 -22.23 4.66 2.18
N ILE A 48 -22.98 3.82 2.86
CA ILE A 48 -23.92 4.18 3.92
C ILE A 48 -23.41 3.58 5.23
N LYS A 49 -23.38 4.41 6.28
CA LYS A 49 -23.14 4.01 7.67
C LYS A 49 -24.28 4.51 8.55
N GLY A 50 -24.53 3.80 9.67
CA GLY A 50 -25.53 4.17 10.64
C GLY A 50 -26.93 3.61 10.39
N LEU A 51 -27.08 2.72 9.40
CA LEU A 51 -28.27 1.92 9.16
C LEU A 51 -27.97 0.42 9.23
N SER A 52 -28.95 -0.36 9.68
CA SER A 52 -28.87 -1.81 9.66
C SER A 52 -28.99 -2.36 8.23
N LEU A 53 -28.52 -3.59 8.04
CA LEU A 53 -28.67 -4.29 6.75
C LEU A 53 -30.14 -4.35 6.31
N THR A 54 -31.07 -4.63 7.24
CA THR A 54 -32.50 -4.76 6.95
C THR A 54 -33.10 -3.43 6.49
N GLU A 55 -32.68 -2.31 7.08
CA GLU A 55 -33.13 -0.97 6.66
C GLU A 55 -32.62 -0.66 5.26
N ILE A 56 -31.35 -0.92 4.95
CA ILE A 56 -30.78 -0.71 3.63
C ILE A 56 -31.43 -1.61 2.58
N GLN A 57 -31.75 -2.86 2.92
CA GLN A 57 -32.48 -3.76 2.03
C GLN A 57 -33.88 -3.21 1.70
N LYS A 58 -34.62 -2.71 2.70
CA LYS A 58 -35.92 -2.08 2.49
C LYS A 58 -35.81 -0.86 1.57
N ILE A 59 -34.86 0.01 1.81
CA ILE A 59 -34.56 1.16 0.96
C ILE A 59 -34.31 0.70 -0.49
N CYS A 60 -33.44 -0.28 -0.69
CA CYS A 60 -33.16 -0.78 -2.05
C CYS A 60 -34.42 -1.30 -2.76
N VAL A 61 -35.29 -2.00 -2.05
CA VAL A 61 -36.56 -2.49 -2.61
C VAL A 61 -37.53 -1.34 -2.94
N GLU A 62 -37.71 -0.38 -2.03
CA GLU A 62 -38.58 0.76 -2.17
C GLU A 62 -38.24 1.65 -3.37
N TYR A 63 -36.93 1.87 -3.59
CA TYR A 63 -36.48 2.74 -4.67
C TYR A 63 -36.20 1.99 -6.00
N SER A 64 -36.28 0.66 -6.03
CA SER A 64 -36.14 -0.15 -7.26
C SER A 64 -37.47 -0.36 -7.94
N VAL A 65 -38.15 0.74 -8.32
CA VAL A 65 -39.47 0.72 -8.99
C VAL A 65 -39.39 1.47 -10.32
N ASN A 66 -40.32 1.19 -11.21
CA ASN A 66 -40.47 1.87 -12.51
C ASN A 66 -39.21 1.87 -13.37
N GLY A 67 -38.45 0.77 -13.38
CA GLY A 67 -37.19 0.62 -14.14
C GLY A 67 -35.95 1.21 -13.45
N ASN A 68 -36.12 1.85 -12.32
CA ASN A 68 -35.00 2.30 -11.49
C ASN A 68 -34.32 1.13 -10.78
N VAL A 69 -33.05 1.29 -10.47
CA VAL A 69 -32.25 0.27 -9.78
C VAL A 69 -31.56 0.89 -8.58
N ALA A 70 -31.78 0.31 -7.41
CA ALA A 70 -30.97 0.47 -6.21
C ALA A 70 -30.69 -0.91 -5.63
N CYS A 71 -29.44 -1.27 -5.46
CA CYS A 71 -29.09 -2.58 -4.88
C CYS A 71 -27.85 -2.47 -4.01
N ILE A 72 -27.73 -3.40 -3.05
CA ILE A 72 -26.52 -3.52 -2.28
C ILE A 72 -25.41 -4.08 -3.19
N SER A 73 -24.31 -3.36 -3.28
CA SER A 73 -23.13 -3.72 -4.08
C SER A 73 -21.97 -4.27 -3.23
N ASN A 74 -21.86 -3.85 -1.96
CA ASN A 74 -20.83 -4.35 -1.07
C ASN A 74 -21.33 -4.47 0.36
N TYR A 75 -21.16 -5.64 0.93
CA TYR A 75 -21.29 -5.88 2.36
C TYR A 75 -19.91 -5.75 3.00
N ASN A 76 -19.51 -4.53 3.38
CA ASN A 76 -18.13 -4.25 3.77
C ASN A 76 -17.83 -4.56 5.23
N SER A 77 -18.70 -4.16 6.16
CA SER A 77 -18.54 -4.39 7.60
C SER A 77 -19.91 -4.34 8.31
N ASN A 78 -19.91 -4.44 9.63
CA ASN A 78 -21.13 -4.35 10.43
C ASN A 78 -21.81 -2.97 10.31
N ASP A 79 -21.02 -1.92 10.06
CA ASP A 79 -21.45 -0.52 10.05
C ASP A 79 -21.37 0.14 8.67
N GLN A 80 -20.88 -0.58 7.65
CA GLN A 80 -20.73 -0.01 6.30
C GLN A 80 -21.24 -0.94 5.22
N ILE A 81 -22.24 -0.48 4.50
CA ILE A 81 -22.82 -1.11 3.31
C ILE A 81 -22.71 -0.12 2.15
N VAL A 82 -22.40 -0.63 0.96
CA VAL A 82 -22.40 0.18 -0.26
C VAL A 82 -23.61 -0.21 -1.09
N ILE A 83 -24.30 0.78 -1.62
CA ILE A 83 -25.36 0.61 -2.63
C ILE A 83 -24.90 1.15 -3.98
N SER A 84 -25.33 0.48 -5.04
CA SER A 84 -25.21 0.92 -6.42
C SER A 84 -26.60 1.20 -7.00
N GLY A 85 -26.69 2.18 -7.89
CA GLY A 85 -27.97 2.52 -8.51
C GLY A 85 -27.85 3.63 -9.55
N SER A 86 -28.98 3.98 -10.19
CA SER A 86 -29.06 5.17 -11.04
C SER A 86 -28.82 6.45 -10.24
N GLN A 87 -28.29 7.50 -10.89
CA GLN A 87 -27.93 8.73 -10.17
C GLN A 87 -29.14 9.39 -9.51
N GLU A 88 -30.30 9.37 -10.19
CA GLU A 88 -31.55 9.93 -9.68
C GLU A 88 -32.00 9.23 -8.39
N VAL A 89 -31.98 7.89 -8.41
CA VAL A 89 -32.37 7.09 -7.25
C VAL A 89 -31.41 7.32 -6.06
N LEU A 90 -30.11 7.36 -6.30
CA LEU A 90 -29.14 7.64 -5.24
C LEU A 90 -29.30 9.05 -4.67
N ALA A 91 -29.70 10.03 -5.49
CA ALA A 91 -29.98 11.38 -5.05
C ALA A 91 -31.25 11.45 -4.17
N GLN A 92 -32.33 10.76 -4.54
CA GLN A 92 -33.56 10.66 -3.74
C GLN A 92 -33.31 10.00 -2.39
N ILE A 93 -32.63 8.82 -2.38
CA ILE A 93 -32.26 8.14 -1.15
C ILE A 93 -31.45 9.06 -0.22
N LYS A 94 -30.52 9.84 -0.78
CA LYS A 94 -29.74 10.79 0.00
C LYS A 94 -30.61 11.88 0.61
N GLU A 95 -31.53 12.43 -0.15
CA GLU A 95 -32.45 13.50 0.32
C GLU A 95 -33.31 13.00 1.48
N ASP A 96 -33.92 11.83 1.34
CA ASP A 96 -34.78 11.24 2.36
C ASP A 96 -34.01 10.86 3.63
N LEU A 97 -32.76 10.43 3.50
CA LEU A 97 -31.91 10.13 4.64
C LEU A 97 -31.23 11.36 5.25
N ASN A 98 -31.29 12.53 4.60
CA ASN A 98 -30.55 13.73 5.03
C ASN A 98 -30.99 14.25 6.41
N ASN A 99 -32.21 13.98 6.83
CA ASN A 99 -32.76 14.38 8.14
C ASN A 99 -32.29 13.44 9.27
N ASN A 100 -31.73 12.29 8.97
CA ASN A 100 -31.22 11.36 9.96
C ASN A 100 -29.75 11.63 10.25
N LYS A 101 -29.46 12.39 11.30
CA LYS A 101 -28.09 12.78 11.70
C LYS A 101 -27.17 11.60 12.04
N SER A 102 -27.73 10.41 12.32
CA SER A 102 -26.95 9.20 12.59
C SER A 102 -26.45 8.52 11.31
N VAL A 103 -27.02 8.86 10.14
CA VAL A 103 -26.67 8.26 8.86
C VAL A 103 -25.58 9.07 8.16
N LYS A 104 -24.49 8.40 7.80
CA LYS A 104 -23.46 8.98 6.96
C LYS A 104 -23.55 8.42 5.55
N PHE A 105 -23.85 9.31 4.62
CA PHE A 105 -23.95 9.02 3.19
C PHE A 105 -22.70 9.56 2.46
N THR A 106 -21.91 8.69 1.85
CA THR A 106 -20.66 9.08 1.18
C THR A 106 -20.67 8.59 -0.26
N LYS A 107 -20.75 9.51 -1.23
CA LYS A 107 -20.63 9.19 -2.67
C LYS A 107 -19.20 8.70 -2.95
N LEU A 108 -19.08 7.55 -3.58
CA LEU A 108 -17.79 7.01 -3.99
C LEU A 108 -17.33 7.67 -5.30
N LYS A 109 -16.02 7.85 -5.44
CA LYS A 109 -15.40 8.37 -6.67
C LYS A 109 -15.23 7.26 -7.69
N VAL A 110 -16.32 6.74 -8.21
CA VAL A 110 -16.36 5.68 -9.22
C VAL A 110 -17.12 6.14 -10.45
N SER A 111 -16.81 5.55 -11.61
CA SER A 111 -17.38 5.91 -12.90
C SER A 111 -18.67 5.18 -13.24
N ALA A 112 -19.09 4.18 -12.42
CA ALA A 112 -20.20 3.31 -12.77
C ALA A 112 -20.86 2.69 -11.52
N PRO A 113 -22.10 2.16 -11.64
CA PRO A 113 -22.80 1.43 -10.59
C PRO A 113 -22.32 -0.03 -10.54
N PHE A 114 -21.05 -0.25 -10.14
CA PHE A 114 -20.45 -1.56 -10.09
C PHE A 114 -21.21 -2.52 -9.17
N HIS A 115 -21.07 -3.82 -9.41
CA HIS A 115 -21.69 -4.88 -8.62
C HIS A 115 -23.21 -4.75 -8.56
N SER A 116 -23.83 -4.41 -9.68
CA SER A 116 -25.29 -4.19 -9.80
C SER A 116 -25.84 -4.76 -11.11
N PRO A 117 -27.16 -5.01 -11.23
CA PRO A 117 -27.77 -5.41 -12.48
C PRO A 117 -27.53 -4.44 -13.65
N LEU A 118 -27.23 -3.18 -13.38
CA LEU A 118 -26.89 -2.17 -14.39
C LEU A 118 -25.59 -2.50 -15.15
N MET A 119 -24.78 -3.42 -14.63
CA MET A 119 -23.55 -3.92 -15.27
C MET A 119 -23.79 -5.19 -16.11
N GLN A 120 -25.04 -5.65 -16.29
CA GLN A 120 -25.35 -6.92 -16.96
C GLN A 120 -24.72 -7.06 -18.34
N SER A 121 -24.69 -5.99 -19.13
CA SER A 121 -24.11 -6.01 -20.48
C SER A 121 -22.56 -6.18 -20.50
N ALA A 122 -21.90 -6.03 -19.35
CA ALA A 122 -20.47 -6.28 -19.18
C ALA A 122 -20.16 -7.79 -18.98
N VAL A 123 -21.12 -8.57 -18.49
CA VAL A 123 -20.90 -9.98 -18.09
C VAL A 123 -20.42 -10.81 -19.26
N GLU A 124 -21.12 -10.77 -20.39
CA GLU A 124 -20.75 -11.57 -21.57
C GLU A 124 -19.37 -11.17 -22.09
N LYS A 125 -19.09 -9.89 -22.20
CA LYS A 125 -17.79 -9.38 -22.68
C LYS A 125 -16.67 -9.86 -21.76
N PHE A 126 -16.86 -9.78 -20.45
CA PHE A 126 -15.85 -10.22 -19.50
C PHE A 126 -15.73 -11.75 -19.45
N THR A 127 -16.82 -12.49 -19.67
CA THR A 127 -16.79 -13.95 -19.83
C THR A 127 -15.93 -14.37 -21.03
N GLN A 128 -16.05 -13.68 -22.17
CA GLN A 128 -15.20 -13.94 -23.33
C GLN A 128 -13.74 -13.57 -23.07
N GLU A 129 -13.50 -12.51 -22.32
CA GLU A 129 -12.13 -12.14 -21.93
C GLU A 129 -11.50 -13.21 -21.04
N LEU A 130 -12.22 -13.70 -20.03
CA LEU A 130 -11.74 -14.76 -19.13
C LEU A 130 -11.34 -16.05 -19.86
N LYS A 131 -11.99 -16.37 -20.99
CA LYS A 131 -11.67 -17.57 -21.80
C LYS A 131 -10.32 -17.48 -22.53
N LYS A 132 -9.70 -16.32 -22.62
CA LYS A 132 -8.43 -16.11 -23.33
C LYS A 132 -7.21 -16.58 -22.54
N TYR A 133 -7.37 -16.82 -21.23
CA TYR A 133 -6.27 -17.10 -20.33
C TYR A 133 -6.32 -18.55 -19.84
N ASN A 134 -5.13 -19.06 -19.52
CA ASN A 134 -4.99 -20.36 -18.89
C ASN A 134 -5.00 -20.19 -17.37
N TYR A 135 -5.71 -21.08 -16.69
CA TYR A 135 -5.81 -21.10 -15.25
C TYR A 135 -5.21 -22.39 -14.69
N HIS A 136 -4.59 -22.27 -13.52
CA HIS A 136 -3.95 -23.35 -12.80
C HIS A 136 -4.55 -23.50 -11.41
N ASP A 137 -4.35 -24.63 -10.78
CA ASP A 137 -4.77 -24.82 -9.39
C ASP A 137 -4.00 -23.91 -8.45
N MET A 138 -4.69 -23.39 -7.48
CA MET A 138 -4.15 -22.43 -6.52
C MET A 138 -3.20 -23.12 -5.53
N LYS A 139 -1.97 -22.60 -5.40
CA LYS A 139 -1.01 -23.04 -4.38
C LYS A 139 -1.49 -22.74 -2.95
N TYR A 140 -2.31 -21.74 -2.79
CA TYR A 140 -2.89 -21.31 -1.52
C TYR A 140 -4.38 -21.06 -1.70
N PRO A 141 -5.24 -21.41 -0.72
CA PRO A 141 -6.68 -21.16 -0.82
C PRO A 141 -6.99 -19.68 -1.08
N VAL A 142 -7.80 -19.40 -2.08
CA VAL A 142 -8.35 -18.09 -2.38
C VAL A 142 -9.84 -18.10 -2.12
N ILE A 143 -10.35 -17.12 -1.39
CA ILE A 143 -11.76 -17.00 -1.05
C ILE A 143 -12.44 -16.17 -2.13
N SER A 144 -13.53 -16.70 -2.69
CA SER A 144 -14.34 -15.98 -3.67
C SER A 144 -15.20 -14.91 -3.01
N ASP A 145 -15.24 -13.73 -3.60
CA ASP A 145 -16.11 -12.62 -3.18
C ASP A 145 -17.60 -12.94 -3.33
N LEU A 146 -17.96 -13.80 -4.27
CA LEU A 146 -19.36 -14.20 -4.50
C LEU A 146 -19.86 -15.15 -3.42
N THR A 147 -19.08 -16.19 -3.13
CA THR A 147 -19.54 -17.30 -2.29
C THR A 147 -19.05 -17.16 -0.85
N SER A 148 -18.01 -16.35 -0.61
CA SER A 148 -17.27 -16.26 0.65
C SER A 148 -16.71 -17.62 1.11
N GLN A 149 -16.44 -18.51 0.14
CA GLN A 149 -15.82 -19.81 0.34
C GLN A 149 -14.57 -19.94 -0.54
N PRO A 150 -13.60 -20.76 -0.16
CA PRO A 150 -12.45 -21.03 -1.02
C PRO A 150 -12.91 -21.61 -2.37
N TYR A 151 -12.24 -21.20 -3.45
CA TYR A 151 -12.33 -21.87 -4.73
C TYR A 151 -11.95 -23.35 -4.58
N LYS A 152 -12.70 -24.25 -5.22
CA LYS A 152 -12.43 -25.68 -5.18
C LYS A 152 -11.35 -26.09 -6.18
N ASN A 153 -11.35 -25.45 -7.36
CA ASN A 153 -10.42 -25.66 -8.45
C ASN A 153 -10.35 -24.43 -9.36
N CYS A 154 -9.47 -24.47 -10.34
CA CYS A 154 -9.28 -23.35 -11.27
C CYS A 154 -10.45 -23.11 -12.25
N ASP A 155 -11.32 -24.10 -12.50
CA ASP A 155 -12.46 -23.92 -13.42
C ASP A 155 -13.50 -22.94 -12.88
N GLU A 156 -13.62 -22.81 -11.55
CA GLU A 156 -14.53 -21.85 -10.93
C GLU A 156 -14.13 -20.39 -11.21
N ILE A 157 -12.87 -20.13 -11.59
CA ILE A 157 -12.38 -18.77 -11.94
C ILE A 157 -13.13 -18.21 -13.15
N LYS A 158 -13.60 -19.07 -14.04
CA LYS A 158 -14.41 -18.67 -15.20
C LYS A 158 -15.73 -18.00 -14.80
N GLY A 159 -16.17 -18.21 -13.55
CA GLY A 159 -17.32 -17.53 -12.95
C GLY A 159 -17.09 -16.09 -12.49
N LEU A 160 -15.87 -15.57 -12.54
CA LEU A 160 -15.53 -14.20 -12.12
C LEU A 160 -16.36 -13.11 -12.82
N SER A 161 -16.89 -13.36 -14.02
CA SER A 161 -17.76 -12.40 -14.70
C SER A 161 -19.02 -12.06 -13.92
N GLN A 162 -19.49 -12.98 -13.06
CA GLN A 162 -20.65 -12.75 -12.20
C GLN A 162 -20.39 -11.73 -11.08
N HIS A 163 -19.13 -11.43 -10.76
CA HIS A 163 -18.79 -10.35 -9.84
C HIS A 163 -19.29 -8.99 -10.31
N LEU A 164 -19.40 -8.77 -11.62
CA LEU A 164 -19.79 -7.48 -12.18
C LEU A 164 -21.21 -7.08 -11.80
N VAL A 165 -22.07 -8.07 -11.54
CA VAL A 165 -23.52 -7.88 -11.28
C VAL A 165 -23.94 -8.34 -9.88
N ASN A 166 -23.05 -8.93 -9.11
CA ASN A 166 -23.34 -9.42 -7.78
C ASN A 166 -22.52 -8.67 -6.71
N PRO A 167 -23.03 -8.58 -5.48
CA PRO A 167 -22.39 -7.86 -4.41
C PRO A 167 -21.11 -8.56 -3.92
N VAL A 168 -20.13 -7.74 -3.53
CA VAL A 168 -18.94 -8.19 -2.80
C VAL A 168 -19.32 -8.53 -1.36
N MET A 169 -19.10 -9.76 -0.96
CA MET A 169 -19.50 -10.30 0.33
C MET A 169 -18.38 -10.21 1.38
N TRP A 170 -17.67 -9.06 1.44
CA TRP A 170 -16.46 -8.90 2.27
C TRP A 170 -16.69 -9.25 3.75
N LYS A 171 -17.80 -8.80 4.34
CA LYS A 171 -18.15 -9.14 5.72
C LYS A 171 -18.23 -10.66 5.95
N LYS A 172 -18.86 -11.39 5.02
CA LYS A 172 -18.95 -12.85 5.11
C LYS A 172 -17.58 -13.51 4.92
N THR A 173 -16.72 -12.96 4.08
CA THR A 173 -15.34 -13.41 3.93
C THR A 173 -14.57 -13.28 5.25
N VAL A 174 -14.70 -12.13 5.94
CA VAL A 174 -14.09 -11.94 7.26
C VAL A 174 -14.67 -12.89 8.31
N ASP A 175 -16.00 -13.13 8.29
CA ASP A 175 -16.66 -14.10 9.17
C ASP A 175 -16.15 -15.53 8.92
N PHE A 176 -15.95 -15.91 7.66
CA PHE A 176 -15.37 -17.20 7.30
C PHE A 176 -13.94 -17.34 7.84
N LEU A 177 -13.10 -16.32 7.67
CA LEU A 177 -11.72 -16.30 8.19
C LEU A 177 -11.71 -16.41 9.72
N ASN A 178 -12.63 -15.74 10.40
CA ASN A 178 -12.79 -15.85 11.84
C ASN A 178 -13.20 -17.25 12.29
N LYS A 179 -14.15 -17.90 11.59
CA LYS A 179 -14.54 -19.30 11.84
C LYS A 179 -13.40 -20.29 11.60
N LYS A 180 -12.44 -19.93 10.74
CA LYS A 180 -11.20 -20.68 10.50
C LYS A 180 -10.07 -20.30 11.46
N GLU A 181 -10.40 -19.54 12.53
CA GLU A 181 -9.48 -19.13 13.59
C GLU A 181 -8.26 -18.34 13.09
N VAL A 182 -8.41 -17.63 11.98
CA VAL A 182 -7.37 -16.71 11.47
C VAL A 182 -7.16 -15.60 12.50
N LYS A 183 -5.94 -15.46 13.00
CA LYS A 183 -5.57 -14.48 14.03
C LYS A 183 -5.04 -13.18 13.45
N TYR A 184 -4.42 -13.25 12.26
CA TYR A 184 -3.72 -12.13 11.64
C TYR A 184 -4.10 -12.00 10.17
N ILE A 185 -4.34 -10.77 9.73
CA ILE A 185 -4.55 -10.42 8.32
C ILE A 185 -3.57 -9.30 7.97
N ILE A 186 -2.90 -9.44 6.83
CA ILE A 186 -2.00 -8.43 6.28
C ILE A 186 -2.57 -7.98 4.93
N GLU A 187 -2.96 -6.72 4.84
CA GLU A 187 -3.36 -6.09 3.58
C GLU A 187 -2.12 -5.76 2.76
N ILE A 188 -2.06 -6.30 1.54
CA ILE A 188 -1.03 -6.01 0.54
C ILE A 188 -1.70 -5.20 -0.57
N GLY A 189 -1.41 -3.92 -0.63
CA GLY A 189 -2.01 -3.02 -1.61
C GLY A 189 -1.87 -1.56 -1.20
N PRO A 190 -2.35 -0.62 -2.03
CA PRO A 190 -2.29 0.79 -1.71
C PRO A 190 -3.26 1.14 -0.57
N ASN A 191 -2.78 1.94 0.37
CA ASN A 191 -3.51 2.35 1.56
C ASN A 191 -3.81 1.21 2.56
N TYR A 192 -4.85 1.37 3.38
CA TYR A 192 -5.21 0.46 4.47
C TYR A 192 -6.73 0.32 4.62
N VAL A 193 -7.43 0.23 3.49
CA VAL A 193 -8.90 0.18 3.44
C VAL A 193 -9.43 -1.12 4.02
N LEU A 194 -8.90 -2.26 3.56
CA LEU A 194 -9.34 -3.58 4.01
C LEU A 194 -8.96 -3.83 5.46
N ARG A 195 -7.77 -3.39 5.89
CA ARG A 195 -7.36 -3.40 7.31
C ARG A 195 -8.41 -2.74 8.20
N ASN A 196 -8.91 -1.57 7.80
CA ASN A 196 -9.93 -0.87 8.58
C ASN A 196 -11.29 -1.57 8.52
N LEU A 197 -11.68 -2.12 7.37
CA LEU A 197 -12.91 -2.91 7.26
C LEU A 197 -12.87 -4.16 8.14
N VAL A 198 -11.74 -4.88 8.17
CA VAL A 198 -11.56 -6.04 9.06
C VAL A 198 -11.72 -5.64 10.53
N LYS A 199 -11.09 -4.53 10.96
CA LYS A 199 -11.22 -4.02 12.33
C LYS A 199 -12.66 -3.66 12.71
N ASN A 200 -13.43 -3.16 11.75
CA ASN A 200 -14.85 -2.86 11.94
C ASN A 200 -15.74 -4.11 11.92
N CYS A 201 -15.26 -5.22 11.34
CA CYS A 201 -15.97 -6.50 11.36
C CYS A 201 -15.76 -7.26 12.67
N MET A 202 -14.49 -7.34 13.11
CA MET A 202 -14.04 -8.24 14.18
C MET A 202 -12.93 -7.60 15.02
N SER A 203 -13.04 -7.71 16.34
CA SER A 203 -12.03 -7.23 17.27
C SER A 203 -10.92 -8.26 17.57
N ASN A 204 -11.20 -9.54 17.36
CA ASN A 204 -10.29 -10.66 17.67
C ASN A 204 -9.29 -10.97 16.56
N ILE A 205 -9.46 -10.41 15.36
CA ILE A 205 -8.51 -10.51 14.25
C ILE A 205 -7.63 -9.27 14.24
N LYS A 206 -6.33 -9.46 14.33
CA LYS A 206 -5.35 -8.37 14.19
C LYS A 206 -5.08 -8.10 12.71
N ALA A 207 -5.50 -6.94 12.23
CA ALA A 207 -5.32 -6.54 10.84
C ALA A 207 -4.23 -5.45 10.73
N TYR A 208 -3.30 -5.67 9.81
CA TYR A 208 -2.20 -4.77 9.47
C TYR A 208 -2.23 -4.44 7.98
N SER A 209 -1.56 -3.35 7.58
CA SER A 209 -1.35 -3.00 6.17
C SER A 209 0.13 -2.81 5.89
N TYR A 210 0.60 -3.40 4.80
CA TYR A 210 1.99 -3.24 4.37
C TYR A 210 2.30 -1.81 3.87
N ASP A 211 1.28 -1.05 3.48
CA ASP A 211 1.39 0.37 3.08
C ASP A 211 1.27 1.35 4.26
N HIS A 212 1.13 0.86 5.49
CA HIS A 212 1.04 1.68 6.69
C HIS A 212 2.30 1.57 7.52
N LEU A 213 3.09 2.64 7.57
CA LEU A 213 4.44 2.66 8.18
C LEU A 213 4.49 2.10 9.61
N GLU A 214 3.48 2.40 10.44
CA GLU A 214 3.42 1.91 11.83
C GLU A 214 3.13 0.41 11.94
N ASP A 215 2.63 -0.22 10.88
CA ASP A 215 2.33 -1.65 10.87
C ASP A 215 3.52 -2.50 10.39
N ILE A 216 4.46 -1.92 9.63
CA ILE A 216 5.61 -2.63 9.06
C ILE A 216 6.43 -3.38 10.13
N PRO A 217 6.84 -2.75 11.26
CA PRO A 217 7.56 -3.47 12.31
C PRO A 217 6.75 -4.62 12.92
N LYS A 218 5.43 -4.45 13.05
CA LYS A 218 4.54 -5.48 13.58
C LYS A 218 4.42 -6.67 12.62
N ILE A 219 4.38 -6.40 11.31
CA ILE A 219 4.36 -7.42 10.25
C ILE A 219 5.68 -8.19 10.26
N SER A 220 6.82 -7.49 10.35
CA SER A 220 8.13 -8.13 10.42
C SER A 220 8.23 -9.10 11.60
N ASN A 221 7.88 -8.64 12.81
CA ASN A 221 7.87 -9.47 14.01
C ASN A 221 6.92 -10.68 13.88
N LEU A 222 5.78 -10.52 13.20
CA LEU A 222 4.87 -11.63 12.93
C LEU A 222 5.52 -12.67 12.02
N ILE A 223 6.12 -12.25 10.92
CA ILE A 223 6.79 -13.14 9.98
C ILE A 223 7.93 -13.90 10.71
N GLU A 224 8.73 -13.24 11.52
CA GLU A 224 9.78 -13.82 12.34
C GLU A 224 9.24 -14.92 13.27
N ASN A 225 8.17 -14.62 14.00
CA ASN A 225 7.53 -15.56 14.93
C ASN A 225 6.94 -16.79 14.24
N PHE A 226 6.37 -16.64 13.01
CA PHE A 226 5.77 -17.75 12.29
C PHE A 226 6.75 -18.59 11.51
N THR A 227 7.86 -18.02 11.05
CA THR A 227 8.81 -18.77 10.21
C THR A 227 9.82 -19.55 11.02
N GLY A 228 9.95 -19.27 12.35
CA GLY A 228 11.01 -19.84 13.18
C GLY A 228 12.43 -19.49 12.65
N LYS A 229 12.44 -18.80 11.51
CA LYS A 229 13.59 -18.07 11.03
C LYS A 229 13.49 -16.73 11.75
N GLU A 230 14.48 -16.36 12.55
CA GLU A 230 14.97 -15.01 12.39
C GLU A 230 14.84 -14.75 10.90
N VAL A 231 13.96 -13.85 10.49
CA VAL A 231 14.02 -13.33 9.11
C VAL A 231 15.48 -13.05 8.98
N LEU A 232 16.15 -13.84 8.16
CA LEU A 232 17.55 -13.65 7.92
C LEU A 232 17.65 -12.18 7.56
N GLN A 233 17.76 -11.34 8.59
CA GLN A 233 18.41 -10.07 8.45
C GLN A 233 19.71 -10.53 7.84
N ASN A 234 19.71 -10.47 6.52
CA ASN A 234 20.74 -11.04 5.69
C ASN A 234 22.02 -10.70 6.44
N GLU A 235 22.90 -11.64 6.78
CA GLU A 235 24.14 -11.36 7.56
C GLU A 235 24.79 -10.07 7.05
N HIS A 236 24.59 -9.79 5.76
CA HIS A 236 24.97 -8.58 5.09
C HIS A 236 24.19 -7.33 5.56
N GLU A 237 22.89 -7.42 5.85
CA GLU A 237 22.11 -6.27 6.34
C GLU A 237 22.50 -5.93 7.78
N GLN A 238 22.69 -6.94 8.62
CA GLN A 238 23.18 -6.76 9.98
C GLN A 238 24.60 -6.15 9.99
N LYS A 239 25.48 -6.64 9.11
CA LYS A 239 26.82 -6.07 8.93
C LYS A 239 26.77 -4.62 8.43
N LEU A 240 25.85 -4.28 7.51
CA LEU A 240 25.67 -2.90 7.04
C LEU A 240 25.14 -1.97 8.13
N ILE A 241 24.20 -2.44 8.95
CA ILE A 241 23.72 -1.69 10.11
C ILE A 241 24.87 -1.41 11.07
N THR A 242 25.70 -2.42 11.34
CA THR A 242 26.90 -2.28 12.20
C THR A 242 27.90 -1.28 11.60
N ILE A 243 28.16 -1.35 10.29
CA ILE A 243 29.04 -0.40 9.59
C ILE A 243 28.47 1.02 9.64
N MET A 244 27.17 1.17 9.43
CA MET A 244 26.50 2.48 9.54
C MET A 244 26.60 3.06 10.96
N GLN A 245 26.36 2.22 11.99
CA GLN A 245 26.48 2.63 13.39
C GLN A 245 27.92 3.05 13.75
N GLU A 246 28.92 2.28 13.28
CA GLU A 246 30.31 2.64 13.45
C GLU A 246 30.68 3.93 12.70
N CYS A 247 30.14 4.12 11.49
CA CYS A 247 30.29 5.35 10.72
C CYS A 247 29.68 6.55 11.47
N ILE A 248 28.49 6.41 12.06
CA ILE A 248 27.85 7.43 12.90
C ILE A 248 28.75 7.79 14.08
N LYS A 249 29.23 6.80 14.83
CA LYS A 249 30.10 6.99 15.99
C LYS A 249 31.38 7.74 15.61
N GLN A 250 32.08 7.29 14.56
CA GLN A 250 33.31 7.94 14.09
C GLN A 250 33.05 9.36 13.57
N ALA A 251 31.95 9.60 12.86
CA ALA A 251 31.58 10.93 12.37
C ALA A 251 31.30 11.91 13.53
N ILE A 252 30.62 11.45 14.57
CA ILE A 252 30.39 12.23 15.80
C ILE A 252 31.70 12.55 16.51
N GLU A 253 32.57 11.55 16.69
CA GLU A 253 33.86 11.76 17.33
C GLU A 253 34.75 12.74 16.55
N ILE A 254 34.77 12.65 15.21
CA ILE A 254 35.50 13.59 14.35
C ILE A 254 34.92 14.99 14.48
N ASN A 255 33.60 15.11 14.48
CA ASN A 255 32.90 16.39 14.62
C ASN A 255 33.19 17.07 15.97
N HIS A 256 33.23 16.30 17.08
CA HIS A 256 33.58 16.83 18.41
C HIS A 256 35.05 17.21 18.53
N LYS A 257 35.96 16.43 17.95
CA LYS A 257 37.41 16.68 18.01
C LYS A 257 37.89 17.82 17.10
N SER A 258 37.07 18.22 16.13
CA SER A 258 37.40 19.32 15.25
C SER A 258 37.14 20.66 15.96
N GLN A 259 38.14 21.16 16.74
CA GLN A 259 38.13 22.48 17.41
C GLN A 259 38.36 23.63 16.41
N VAL A 260 38.01 23.52 15.16
CA VAL A 260 38.21 24.58 14.20
C VAL A 260 37.22 25.71 14.51
N ARG A 261 37.73 26.86 14.97
CA ARG A 261 37.03 28.16 14.84
C ARG A 261 36.54 28.28 13.40
N LEU A 262 35.25 28.48 13.22
CA LEU A 262 34.69 28.77 11.91
C LEU A 262 35.31 30.09 11.43
N GLU A 263 36.35 30.00 10.58
CA GLU A 263 36.64 31.05 9.63
C GLU A 263 35.38 31.29 8.78
N PRO A 264 35.15 32.49 8.24
CA PRO A 264 33.95 32.77 7.47
C PRO A 264 33.77 31.70 6.40
N TYR A 265 32.60 31.11 6.36
CA TYR A 265 32.16 30.07 5.43
C TYR A 265 32.60 30.35 3.99
N ASP A 266 33.56 29.59 3.48
CA ASP A 266 34.10 29.73 2.11
C ASP A 266 33.33 28.86 1.06
N GLY A 267 32.14 28.38 1.39
CA GLY A 267 31.28 27.59 0.50
C GLY A 267 31.64 26.14 0.37
N GLU A 268 32.75 25.66 0.94
CA GLU A 268 33.25 24.28 0.84
C GLU A 268 33.19 23.47 2.16
N ALA A 269 32.30 23.78 3.07
CA ALA A 269 32.19 23.08 4.33
C ALA A 269 31.76 21.60 4.09
N ASN A 270 32.73 20.69 3.90
CA ASN A 270 32.53 19.26 3.84
C ASN A 270 32.13 18.70 5.22
N THR A 271 30.90 18.99 5.63
CA THR A 271 30.32 18.33 6.79
C THR A 271 29.90 16.92 6.42
N VAL A 272 29.69 16.07 7.41
CA VAL A 272 29.06 14.74 7.20
C VAL A 272 27.80 14.85 6.34
N VAL A 273 26.96 15.87 6.58
CA VAL A 273 25.72 16.11 5.85
C VAL A 273 25.98 16.38 4.37
N THR A 274 26.97 17.20 4.04
CA THR A 274 27.39 17.49 2.66
C THR A 274 27.92 16.25 1.96
N LEU A 275 28.73 15.44 2.65
CA LEU A 275 29.25 14.17 2.10
C LEU A 275 28.15 13.13 1.88
N CYS A 276 27.16 13.07 2.78
CA CYS A 276 25.98 12.23 2.59
C CYS A 276 25.17 12.67 1.35
N LEU A 277 24.98 13.97 1.15
CA LEU A 277 24.28 14.51 -0.02
C LEU A 277 25.03 14.19 -1.31
N ALA A 278 26.35 14.44 -1.36
CA ALA A 278 27.19 14.12 -2.51
C ALA A 278 27.17 12.63 -2.85
N SER A 279 27.26 11.75 -1.82
CA SER A 279 27.18 10.32 -2.00
C SER A 279 25.81 9.88 -2.51
N ALA A 280 24.72 10.48 -2.01
CA ALA A 280 23.37 10.21 -2.48
C ALA A 280 23.16 10.55 -3.97
N ILE A 281 23.73 11.69 -4.41
CA ILE A 281 23.65 12.15 -5.81
C ILE A 281 24.46 11.24 -6.72
N SER A 282 25.71 10.94 -6.36
CA SER A 282 26.66 10.19 -7.18
C SER A 282 26.36 8.69 -7.29
N THR A 283 25.37 8.21 -6.54
CA THR A 283 25.03 6.79 -6.51
C THR A 283 24.07 6.44 -7.65
N PRO A 284 24.38 5.45 -8.52
CA PRO A 284 23.49 5.02 -9.58
C PRO A 284 22.20 4.41 -9.01
N ASN A 285 21.07 4.67 -9.68
CA ASN A 285 19.82 4.03 -9.33
C ASN A 285 19.70 2.70 -10.09
N LYS A 286 19.55 1.61 -9.34
CA LYS A 286 19.26 0.26 -9.86
C LYS A 286 17.82 -0.18 -9.56
N ASN A 287 17.01 0.71 -8.98
CA ASN A 287 15.63 0.44 -8.68
C ASN A 287 14.70 1.20 -9.64
N PHE A 288 13.91 0.48 -10.38
CA PHE A 288 12.95 1.02 -11.36
C PHE A 288 11.53 1.19 -10.77
N ASP A 289 11.32 0.84 -9.51
CA ASP A 289 10.07 1.12 -8.79
C ASP A 289 9.96 2.62 -8.49
N GLN A 290 9.07 3.30 -9.20
CA GLN A 290 8.87 4.74 -9.07
C GLN A 290 8.34 5.17 -7.71
N ILE A 291 7.51 4.35 -7.07
CA ILE A 291 6.92 4.64 -5.75
C ILE A 291 7.99 4.50 -4.68
N ALA A 292 8.70 3.37 -4.65
CA ALA A 292 9.81 3.15 -3.74
C ALA A 292 10.90 4.22 -3.93
N TYR A 293 11.20 4.60 -5.19
CA TYR A 293 12.17 5.64 -5.49
C TYR A 293 11.73 7.01 -4.94
N LYS A 294 10.46 7.38 -5.11
CA LYS A 294 9.93 8.64 -4.61
C LYS A 294 10.03 8.73 -3.08
N THR A 295 9.61 7.70 -2.37
CA THR A 295 9.61 7.69 -0.89
C THR A 295 11.00 7.48 -0.30
N GLY A 296 11.75 6.50 -0.79
CA GLY A 296 13.04 6.12 -0.20
C GLY A 296 14.23 6.93 -0.71
N VAL A 297 14.16 7.50 -1.91
CA VAL A 297 15.26 8.31 -2.47
C VAL A 297 14.91 9.79 -2.47
N VAL A 298 13.82 10.20 -3.13
CA VAL A 298 13.54 11.63 -3.33
C VAL A 298 13.24 12.32 -2.00
N GLU A 299 12.41 11.73 -1.15
CA GLU A 299 12.09 12.35 0.14
C GLU A 299 13.30 12.34 1.11
N SER A 300 14.07 11.25 1.15
CA SER A 300 15.29 11.19 1.94
C SER A 300 16.33 12.22 1.46
N TYR A 301 16.50 12.36 0.14
CA TYR A 301 17.36 13.38 -0.45
C TYR A 301 16.92 14.81 -0.09
N LYS A 302 15.63 15.13 -0.20
CA LYS A 302 15.09 16.43 0.18
C LYS A 302 15.36 16.76 1.65
N ARG A 303 15.25 15.76 2.55
CA ARG A 303 15.52 15.93 3.98
C ARG A 303 17.00 16.25 4.22
N ILE A 304 17.94 15.50 3.62
CA ILE A 304 19.38 15.78 3.75
C ILE A 304 19.70 17.18 3.21
N ARG A 305 19.15 17.56 2.05
CA ARG A 305 19.34 18.88 1.45
C ARG A 305 18.79 20.02 2.32
N LYS A 306 17.63 19.81 2.94
CA LYS A 306 17.03 20.79 3.86
C LYS A 306 17.91 20.96 5.10
N LEU A 307 18.46 19.88 5.62
CA LEU A 307 19.38 19.91 6.76
C LEU A 307 20.66 20.66 6.39
N GLN A 308 21.25 20.39 5.21
CA GLN A 308 22.41 21.13 4.73
C GLN A 308 22.12 22.63 4.64
N ALA A 309 21.01 23.03 4.01
CA ALA A 309 20.64 24.43 3.85
C ALA A 309 20.42 25.13 5.21
N LEU A 310 19.93 24.42 6.21
CA LEU A 310 19.80 24.92 7.58
C LEU A 310 21.16 25.21 8.20
N LEU A 311 22.09 24.27 8.12
CA LEU A 311 23.45 24.40 8.66
C LEU A 311 24.21 25.54 7.99
N GLU A 312 24.07 25.69 6.66
CA GLU A 312 24.65 26.81 5.88
C GLU A 312 24.09 28.17 6.32
N ARG A 313 22.78 28.26 6.49
CA ARG A 313 22.09 29.47 6.95
C ARG A 313 22.52 29.87 8.35
N GLU A 314 22.62 28.90 9.26
CA GLU A 314 22.97 29.12 10.66
C GLU A 314 24.50 29.21 10.89
N LYS A 315 25.30 28.94 9.87
CA LYS A 315 26.77 28.95 9.91
C LYS A 315 27.33 28.11 11.08
N ARG A 316 26.76 26.94 11.31
CA ARG A 316 27.14 26.02 12.39
C ARG A 316 27.42 24.60 11.89
N LYS A 317 28.13 23.86 12.71
CA LYS A 317 28.31 22.42 12.50
C LYS A 317 27.01 21.64 12.82
N PRO A 318 26.84 20.44 12.23
CA PRO A 318 25.76 19.55 12.63
C PRO A 318 25.96 19.05 14.07
N ASN A 319 24.86 18.88 14.79
CA ASN A 319 24.87 18.15 16.07
C ASN A 319 24.80 16.64 15.84
N ASP A 320 24.89 15.86 16.91
CA ASP A 320 24.94 14.38 16.84
C ASP A 320 23.66 13.77 16.24
N GLN A 321 22.51 14.37 16.51
CA GLN A 321 21.24 13.95 15.93
C GLN A 321 21.20 14.20 14.42
N GLU A 322 21.66 15.33 13.98
CA GLU A 322 21.71 15.71 12.56
C GLU A 322 22.71 14.84 11.77
N ILE A 323 23.84 14.47 12.38
CA ILE A 323 24.81 13.50 11.82
C ILE A 323 24.14 12.14 11.68
N THR A 324 23.48 11.68 12.72
CA THR A 324 22.77 10.39 12.75
C THR A 324 21.69 10.36 11.69
N GLU A 325 20.84 11.37 11.63
CA GLU A 325 19.77 11.47 10.64
C GLU A 325 20.32 11.45 9.21
N ALA A 326 21.35 12.21 8.90
CA ALA A 326 21.93 12.27 7.55
C ALA A 326 22.46 10.90 7.09
N LEU A 327 23.16 10.17 7.95
CA LEU A 327 23.70 8.83 7.64
C LEU A 327 22.61 7.76 7.54
N GLN A 328 21.58 7.82 8.37
CA GLN A 328 20.40 6.94 8.26
C GLN A 328 19.62 7.17 6.96
N LEU A 329 19.40 8.43 6.58
CA LEU A 329 18.75 8.77 5.31
C LEU A 329 19.59 8.33 4.11
N LEU A 330 20.92 8.43 4.19
CA LEU A 330 21.81 7.92 3.16
C LEU A 330 21.73 6.41 3.02
N TYR A 331 21.72 5.67 4.15
CA TYR A 331 21.50 4.24 4.15
C TYR A 331 20.18 3.86 3.48
N GLN A 332 19.09 4.56 3.81
CA GLN A 332 17.78 4.36 3.17
C GLN A 332 17.83 4.58 1.66
N ILE A 333 18.56 5.61 1.20
CA ILE A 333 18.77 5.88 -0.24
C ILE A 333 19.52 4.72 -0.89
N PHE A 334 20.59 4.21 -0.29
CA PHE A 334 21.36 3.10 -0.83
C PHE A 334 20.54 1.81 -0.93
N LYS A 335 19.78 1.49 0.11
CA LYS A 335 18.87 0.35 0.14
C LYS A 335 17.81 0.46 -0.96
N THR A 336 17.18 1.62 -1.08
CA THR A 336 16.14 1.86 -2.10
C THR A 336 16.70 1.81 -3.51
N LYS A 337 17.91 2.34 -3.74
CA LYS A 337 18.61 2.26 -5.03
C LYS A 337 19.14 0.86 -5.37
N LYS A 338 18.97 -0.12 -4.47
CA LYS A 338 19.43 -1.53 -4.61
C LYS A 338 20.94 -1.63 -4.85
N LEU A 339 21.74 -0.88 -4.10
CA LEU A 339 23.17 -1.03 -4.10
C LEU A 339 23.58 -2.37 -3.48
N SER A 340 24.63 -2.97 -4.02
CA SER A 340 25.22 -4.15 -3.39
C SER A 340 25.84 -3.82 -2.02
N TYR A 341 25.95 -4.82 -1.16
CA TYR A 341 26.59 -4.69 0.15
C TYR A 341 27.98 -4.01 0.06
N LYS A 342 28.83 -4.50 -0.86
CA LYS A 342 30.19 -3.96 -1.06
C LYS A 342 30.17 -2.48 -1.48
N GLU A 343 29.24 -2.08 -2.34
CA GLU A 343 29.10 -0.68 -2.75
C GLU A 343 28.66 0.23 -1.59
N GLN A 344 27.73 -0.23 -0.77
CA GLN A 344 27.28 0.51 0.42
C GLN A 344 28.40 0.65 1.45
N GLU A 345 29.08 -0.44 1.78
CA GLU A 345 30.22 -0.47 2.70
C GLU A 345 31.34 0.49 2.23
N MET A 346 31.71 0.39 0.96
CA MET A 346 32.74 1.27 0.37
C MET A 346 32.37 2.74 0.52
N ARG A 347 31.13 3.11 0.26
CA ARG A 347 30.68 4.50 0.34
C ARG A 347 30.65 5.05 1.76
N PHE A 348 30.27 4.25 2.75
CA PHE A 348 30.38 4.67 4.15
C PHE A 348 31.84 4.85 4.57
N LYS A 349 32.74 3.93 4.17
CA LYS A 349 34.19 4.09 4.42
C LYS A 349 34.76 5.36 3.78
N MET A 350 34.38 5.65 2.54
CA MET A 350 34.81 6.89 1.85
C MET A 350 34.38 8.17 2.60
N ILE A 351 33.19 8.20 3.18
CA ILE A 351 32.74 9.34 3.98
C ILE A 351 33.67 9.53 5.18
N ILE A 352 33.97 8.47 5.92
CA ILE A 352 34.86 8.53 7.08
C ILE A 352 36.28 8.93 6.67
N GLU A 353 36.80 8.36 5.57
CA GLU A 353 38.13 8.74 5.06
C GLU A 353 38.21 10.24 4.68
N GLN A 354 37.18 10.77 4.02
CA GLN A 354 37.13 12.18 3.66
C GLN A 354 37.05 13.08 4.89
N LEU A 355 36.30 12.67 5.92
CA LEU A 355 36.26 13.40 7.19
C LEU A 355 37.61 13.37 7.91
N ASN A 356 38.36 12.26 7.85
CA ASN A 356 39.68 12.13 8.47
C ASN A 356 40.78 12.87 7.71
N LYS A 357 40.75 12.90 6.36
CA LYS A 357 41.75 13.60 5.55
C LYS A 357 41.86 15.10 5.87
N LYS A 358 40.76 15.72 6.31
CA LYS A 358 40.78 17.14 6.75
C LYS A 358 41.45 17.37 8.10
N LYS A 359 41.74 16.31 8.90
CA LYS A 359 42.60 16.48 10.09
C LYS A 359 44.07 16.76 9.76
N GLY A 360 44.50 16.46 8.53
CA GLY A 360 45.91 16.62 8.12
C GLY A 360 46.34 17.98 7.65
N TYR A 361 45.47 18.98 7.62
CA TYR A 361 45.80 20.34 7.21
C TYR A 361 45.82 21.35 8.36
N VAL A 362 46.12 20.90 9.58
CA VAL A 362 46.50 21.80 10.69
C VAL A 362 47.82 21.29 11.25
N LEU A 363 48.88 21.62 10.55
CA LEU A 363 50.22 21.83 11.05
C LEU A 363 50.73 23.14 10.50
#